data_87c0e8eb19b3be1dde930c20799908a3
#
_entry.id   87c0e8eb19b3be1dde930c20799908a3
#
_cell.length_a   1.000
_cell.length_b   1.000
_cell.length_c   1.000
_cell.angle_alpha   90.00
_cell.angle_beta   90.00
_cell.angle_gamma   90.00
#
_symmetry.space_group_name_H-M   'P 1'
#
loop_
_entity.id
_entity.type
_entity.pdbx_description
1 polymer ?
#
loop_
_entity_poly.entity_id
_entity_poly.type
_entity_poly.pdbx_seq_one_letter_code
_entity_poly.pdbx_strand_id
1 'polypeptide(L)'
;MVKFTQRQDELLQLLLANPAGLSMSQIETGLNSSRRTIYREFSNLELVLANADLKIVNEKHHFQLSGSQTALAKFQSQLTAERKIAPAFDSQTRQNALACRLLMTGHSVKLKELALDFDVSVATISNDLTALATPFADYDLSIERLKSRGIQ
;
A
#
# COMPACT_ATOMS: atom_id res chain seq x y z
N MET A 1 15.81 -5.34 -5.47
CA MET A 1 14.50 -5.82 -5.01
C MET A 1 13.56 -4.62 -4.97
N VAL A 2 12.56 -4.61 -5.81
CA VAL A 2 11.65 -3.46 -5.92
C VAL A 2 10.54 -3.65 -4.90
N LYS A 3 10.47 -2.76 -3.92
CA LYS A 3 9.37 -2.75 -2.95
C LYS A 3 8.20 -1.96 -3.56
N PHE A 4 7.07 -2.61 -3.71
CA PHE A 4 5.82 -1.97 -4.07
C PHE A 4 5.13 -1.39 -2.83
N THR A 5 4.46 -0.26 -2.98
CA THR A 5 3.52 0.20 -1.96
C THR A 5 2.32 -0.75 -1.94
N GLN A 6 1.58 -0.79 -0.84
CA GLN A 6 0.37 -1.60 -0.74
C GLN A 6 -0.59 -1.34 -1.91
N ARG A 7 -0.77 -0.06 -2.28
CA ARG A 7 -1.65 0.32 -3.40
C ARG A 7 -1.13 -0.16 -4.76
N GLN A 8 0.18 -0.12 -4.99
CA GLN A 8 0.79 -0.65 -6.20
C GLN A 8 0.64 -2.17 -6.29
N ASP A 9 0.82 -2.88 -5.19
CA ASP A 9 0.61 -4.32 -5.12
C ASP A 9 -0.85 -4.70 -5.39
N GLU A 10 -1.80 -4.00 -4.77
CA GLU A 10 -3.24 -4.19 -5.02
C GLU A 10 -3.61 -3.93 -6.49
N LEU A 11 -3.08 -2.86 -7.08
CA LEU A 11 -3.29 -2.53 -8.49
C LEU A 11 -2.73 -3.60 -9.42
N LEU A 12 -1.51 -4.05 -9.19
CA LEU A 12 -0.87 -5.10 -9.99
C LEU A 12 -1.63 -6.42 -9.91
N GLN A 13 -2.12 -6.79 -8.74
CA GLN A 13 -2.91 -8.00 -8.57
C GLN A 13 -4.29 -7.90 -9.24
N LEU A 14 -4.92 -6.74 -9.14
CA LEU A 14 -6.19 -6.51 -9.80
C LEU A 14 -6.05 -6.65 -11.33
N LEU A 15 -4.96 -6.13 -11.91
CA LEU A 15 -4.67 -6.29 -13.33
C LEU A 15 -4.28 -7.73 -13.71
N LEU A 16 -3.49 -8.40 -12.89
CA LEU A 16 -3.11 -9.82 -13.13
C LEU A 16 -4.30 -10.77 -13.05
N ALA A 17 -5.24 -10.51 -12.14
CA ALA A 17 -6.46 -11.31 -12.00
C ALA A 17 -7.45 -11.09 -13.16
N ASN A 18 -7.29 -10.03 -13.94
CA ASN A 18 -8.18 -9.66 -15.04
C ASN A 18 -7.40 -9.46 -16.34
N PRO A 19 -6.91 -10.55 -16.96
CA PRO A 19 -6.09 -10.48 -18.18
C PRO A 19 -6.84 -9.91 -19.40
N ALA A 20 -8.17 -9.92 -19.37
CA ALA A 20 -9.00 -9.28 -20.40
C ALA A 20 -9.07 -7.74 -20.26
N GLY A 21 -8.48 -7.20 -19.20
CA GLY A 21 -8.47 -5.77 -18.88
C GLY A 21 -9.66 -5.30 -18.06
N LEU A 22 -9.48 -4.17 -17.41
CA LEU A 22 -10.47 -3.50 -16.57
C LEU A 22 -10.68 -2.08 -17.03
N SER A 23 -11.92 -1.60 -17.01
CA SER A 23 -12.22 -0.20 -17.22
C SER A 23 -11.68 0.65 -16.05
N MET A 24 -11.45 1.94 -16.31
CA MET A 24 -11.01 2.85 -15.23
C MET A 24 -11.97 2.84 -14.04
N SER A 25 -13.27 2.80 -14.31
CA SER A 25 -14.30 2.75 -13.25
C SER A 25 -14.20 1.49 -12.38
N GLN A 26 -13.91 0.33 -12.98
CA GLN A 26 -13.70 -0.91 -12.24
C GLN A 26 -12.44 -0.85 -11.38
N ILE A 27 -11.37 -0.22 -11.86
CA ILE A 27 -10.14 -0.02 -11.11
C ILE A 27 -10.36 0.96 -9.96
N GLU A 28 -11.07 2.08 -10.20
CA GLU A 28 -11.43 3.05 -9.17
C GLU A 28 -12.21 2.40 -8.03
N THR A 29 -13.19 1.56 -8.36
CA THR A 29 -13.99 0.83 -7.37
C THR A 29 -13.16 -0.24 -6.65
N GLY A 30 -12.37 -1.02 -7.38
CA GLY A 30 -11.57 -2.11 -6.81
C GLY A 30 -10.48 -1.63 -5.84
N LEU A 31 -9.90 -0.45 -6.09
CA LEU A 31 -8.86 0.15 -5.24
C LEU A 31 -9.38 1.24 -4.29
N ASN A 32 -10.66 1.56 -4.36
CA ASN A 32 -11.23 2.71 -3.65
C ASN A 32 -10.37 3.98 -3.80
N SER A 33 -9.97 4.28 -5.02
CA SER A 33 -9.02 5.33 -5.36
C SER A 33 -9.49 6.16 -6.54
N SER A 34 -9.16 7.45 -6.56
CA SER A 34 -9.53 8.34 -7.65
C SER A 34 -8.71 8.04 -8.93
N ARG A 35 -9.29 8.35 -10.09
CA ARG A 35 -8.66 8.24 -11.41
C ARG A 35 -7.27 8.89 -11.46
N ARG A 36 -7.13 10.09 -10.89
CA ARG A 36 -5.85 10.81 -10.81
C ARG A 36 -4.79 10.01 -10.04
N THR A 37 -5.19 9.38 -8.95
CA THR A 37 -4.30 8.53 -8.15
C THR A 37 -3.87 7.30 -8.94
N ILE A 38 -4.79 6.65 -9.65
CA ILE A 38 -4.51 5.46 -10.46
C ILE A 38 -3.52 5.78 -11.59
N TYR A 39 -3.71 6.88 -12.32
CA TYR A 39 -2.77 7.30 -13.36
C TYR A 39 -1.37 7.60 -12.80
N ARG A 40 -1.28 8.18 -11.60
CA ARG A 40 0.00 8.39 -10.93
C ARG A 40 0.68 7.06 -10.59
N GLU A 41 -0.07 6.08 -10.11
CA GLU A 41 0.50 4.75 -9.84
C GLU A 41 0.88 4.03 -11.13
N PHE A 42 0.16 4.18 -12.23
CA PHE A 42 0.59 3.67 -13.53
C PHE A 42 1.94 4.24 -13.93
N SER A 43 2.12 5.56 -13.83
CA SER A 43 3.41 6.22 -14.14
C SER A 43 4.54 5.75 -13.21
N ASN A 44 4.26 5.56 -11.93
CA ASN A 44 5.25 5.07 -10.97
C ASN A 44 5.68 3.62 -11.25
N LEU A 45 4.77 2.81 -11.79
CA LEU A 45 5.03 1.41 -12.12
C LEU A 45 5.70 1.21 -13.48
N GLU A 46 5.64 2.18 -14.37
CA GLU A 46 6.07 2.05 -15.76
C GLU A 46 7.52 1.57 -15.90
N LEU A 47 8.45 2.17 -15.14
CA LEU A 47 9.86 1.78 -15.18
C LEU A 47 10.10 0.38 -14.62
N VAL A 48 9.39 0.02 -13.56
CA VAL A 48 9.51 -1.30 -12.92
C VAL A 48 8.97 -2.39 -13.83
N LEU A 49 7.82 -2.14 -14.45
CA LEU A 49 7.20 -3.07 -15.40
C LEU A 49 8.06 -3.24 -16.66
N ALA A 50 8.64 -2.15 -17.18
CA ALA A 50 9.57 -2.21 -18.31
C ALA A 50 10.79 -3.09 -18.02
N ASN A 51 11.34 -3.05 -16.83
CA ASN A 51 12.45 -3.93 -16.41
C ASN A 51 12.06 -5.41 -16.30
N ALA A 52 10.77 -5.69 -16.20
CA ALA A 52 10.20 -7.04 -16.20
C ALA A 52 9.64 -7.47 -17.58
N ASP A 53 9.93 -6.71 -18.63
CA ASP A 53 9.36 -6.89 -19.98
C ASP A 53 7.81 -6.85 -20.00
N LEU A 54 7.25 -6.02 -19.14
CA LEU A 54 5.81 -5.81 -19.00
C LEU A 54 5.46 -4.33 -19.23
N LYS A 55 4.22 -4.08 -19.61
CA LYS A 55 3.66 -2.73 -19.72
C LYS A 55 2.17 -2.74 -19.43
N ILE A 56 1.65 -1.61 -18.97
CA ILE A 56 0.20 -1.37 -18.88
C ILE A 56 -0.25 -0.79 -20.22
N VAL A 57 -1.18 -1.45 -20.87
CA VAL A 57 -1.78 -1.00 -22.14
C VAL A 57 -3.25 -0.67 -21.94
N ASN A 58 -3.73 0.30 -22.72
CA ASN A 58 -5.14 0.66 -22.77
C ASN A 58 -5.70 0.24 -24.14
N GLU A 59 -6.51 -0.80 -24.15
CA GLU A 59 -7.20 -1.28 -25.35
C GLU A 59 -8.71 -1.11 -25.18
N LYS A 60 -9.33 -0.33 -26.07
CA LYS A 60 -10.77 -0.08 -26.03
C LYS A 60 -11.30 0.37 -24.65
N HIS A 61 -10.58 1.29 -24.01
CA HIS A 61 -10.87 1.79 -22.66
C HIS A 61 -10.71 0.77 -21.52
N HIS A 62 -10.05 -0.36 -21.78
CA HIS A 62 -9.68 -1.35 -20.76
C HIS A 62 -8.16 -1.34 -20.56
N PHE A 63 -7.75 -1.27 -19.31
CA PHE A 63 -6.35 -1.32 -18.91
C PHE A 63 -5.97 -2.75 -18.54
N GLN A 64 -4.87 -3.23 -19.09
CA GLN A 64 -4.38 -4.58 -18.86
C GLN A 64 -2.85 -4.60 -18.81
N LEU A 65 -2.31 -5.59 -18.12
CA LEU A 65 -0.88 -5.90 -18.19
C LEU A 65 -0.60 -6.66 -19.48
N SER A 66 0.36 -6.18 -20.25
CA SER A 66 0.81 -6.78 -21.51
C SER A 66 2.28 -7.16 -21.42
N GLY A 67 2.60 -8.35 -21.92
CA GLY A 67 3.94 -8.89 -22.00
C GLY A 67 3.92 -10.35 -22.48
N SER A 68 5.08 -11.00 -22.56
CA SER A 68 5.12 -12.41 -22.86
C SER A 68 4.49 -13.22 -21.71
N GLN A 69 3.92 -14.36 -22.03
CA GLN A 69 3.34 -15.26 -21.00
C GLN A 69 4.37 -15.67 -19.94
N THR A 70 5.61 -15.84 -20.37
CA THR A 70 6.74 -16.14 -19.47
C THR A 70 7.05 -14.97 -18.53
N ALA A 71 7.04 -13.73 -19.03
CA ALA A 71 7.27 -12.54 -18.24
C ALA A 71 6.14 -12.32 -17.20
N LEU A 72 4.90 -12.51 -17.62
CA LEU A 72 3.73 -12.43 -16.72
C LEU A 72 3.78 -13.47 -15.61
N ALA A 73 4.06 -14.75 -15.94
CA ALA A 73 4.18 -15.84 -14.97
C ALA A 73 5.33 -15.61 -13.98
N LYS A 74 6.49 -15.16 -14.47
CA LYS A 74 7.66 -14.83 -13.64
C LYS A 74 7.34 -13.68 -12.68
N PHE A 75 6.71 -12.61 -13.18
CA PHE A 75 6.34 -11.46 -12.38
C PHE A 75 5.32 -11.81 -11.30
N GLN A 76 4.29 -12.59 -11.64
CA GLN A 76 3.30 -13.09 -10.69
C GLN A 76 3.95 -13.96 -9.59
N SER A 77 4.89 -14.82 -9.95
CA SER A 77 5.63 -15.64 -8.99
C SER A 77 6.48 -14.78 -8.05
N GLN A 78 7.12 -13.73 -8.55
CA GLN A 78 7.90 -12.79 -7.74
C GLN A 78 7.02 -12.03 -6.75
N LEU A 79 5.88 -11.48 -7.18
CA LEU A 79 4.92 -10.81 -6.29
C LEU A 79 4.42 -11.74 -5.19
N THR A 80 4.13 -13.00 -5.52
CA THR A 80 3.67 -14.00 -4.55
C THR A 80 4.77 -14.38 -3.57
N ALA A 81 6.02 -14.49 -4.02
CA ALA A 81 7.16 -14.80 -3.15
C ALA A 81 7.47 -13.64 -2.19
N GLU A 82 7.43 -12.41 -2.67
CA GLU A 82 7.62 -11.21 -1.83
C GLU A 82 6.55 -11.07 -0.75
N ARG A 83 5.29 -11.44 -1.06
CA ARG A 83 4.21 -11.50 -0.07
C ARG A 83 4.43 -12.54 1.02
N LYS A 84 5.04 -13.67 0.72
CA LYS A 84 5.37 -14.69 1.73
C LYS A 84 6.48 -14.24 2.68
N ILE A 85 7.30 -13.28 2.25
CA ILE A 85 8.44 -12.74 3.01
C ILE A 85 8.04 -11.49 3.80
N ALA A 86 7.12 -10.69 3.29
CA ALA A 86 6.52 -9.58 4.02
C ALA A 86 5.11 -10.00 4.46
N PRO A 87 4.88 -10.32 5.74
CA PRO A 87 3.53 -10.42 6.22
C PRO A 87 2.88 -9.05 5.95
N ALA A 88 1.90 -9.01 5.07
CA ALA A 88 0.99 -7.89 5.02
C ALA A 88 0.35 -7.85 6.41
N PHE A 89 0.81 -6.92 7.26
CA PHE A 89 0.16 -6.70 8.53
C PHE A 89 -1.30 -6.37 8.22
N ASP A 90 -2.23 -7.24 8.60
CA ASP A 90 -3.62 -6.86 8.64
C ASP A 90 -3.75 -5.60 9.53
N SER A 91 -4.85 -4.93 9.42
CA SER A 91 -5.07 -3.68 10.16
C SER A 91 -4.83 -3.86 11.66
N GLN A 92 -5.28 -4.97 12.24
CA GLN A 92 -5.13 -5.24 13.68
C GLN A 92 -3.68 -5.49 14.08
N THR A 93 -2.95 -6.30 13.32
CA THR A 93 -1.53 -6.57 13.57
C THR A 93 -0.70 -5.30 13.42
N ARG A 94 -1.02 -4.47 12.42
CA ARG A 94 -0.35 -3.18 12.25
C ARG A 94 -0.64 -2.22 13.41
N GLN A 95 -1.88 -2.13 13.88
CA GLN A 95 -2.27 -1.32 15.02
C GLN A 95 -1.55 -1.76 16.29
N ASN A 96 -1.46 -3.07 16.55
CA ASN A 96 -0.71 -3.61 17.68
C ASN A 96 0.78 -3.26 17.60
N ALA A 97 1.40 -3.41 16.45
CA ALA A 97 2.80 -3.05 16.23
C ALA A 97 3.04 -1.53 16.37
N LEU A 98 2.09 -0.70 15.89
CA LEU A 98 2.12 0.75 16.04
C LEU A 98 1.99 1.15 17.51
N ALA A 99 1.11 0.51 18.29
CA ALA A 99 0.97 0.72 19.73
C ALA A 99 2.29 0.40 20.45
N CYS A 100 2.89 -0.76 20.18
CA CYS A 100 4.19 -1.13 20.75
C CYS A 100 5.28 -0.11 20.39
N ARG A 101 5.32 0.33 19.12
CA ARG A 101 6.29 1.33 18.65
C ARG A 101 6.17 2.66 19.42
N LEU A 102 4.95 3.15 19.64
CA LEU A 102 4.69 4.38 20.38
C LEU A 102 5.06 4.24 21.87
N LEU A 103 4.66 3.13 22.50
CA LEU A 103 4.94 2.88 23.93
C LEU A 103 6.43 2.71 24.23
N MET A 104 7.20 2.14 23.30
CA MET A 104 8.64 1.93 23.45
C MET A 104 9.46 3.17 23.08
N THR A 105 8.85 4.18 22.46
CA THR A 105 9.56 5.38 22.00
C THR A 105 9.39 6.49 23.03
N GLY A 106 10.47 6.91 23.65
CA GLY A 106 10.49 7.96 24.68
C GLY A 106 10.43 9.40 24.13
N HIS A 107 10.11 9.58 22.84
CA HIS A 107 10.04 10.88 22.18
C HIS A 107 8.95 10.89 21.10
N SER A 108 8.56 12.08 20.65
CA SER A 108 7.55 12.22 19.59
C SER A 108 8.08 11.74 18.23
N VAL A 109 7.24 11.01 17.49
CA VAL A 109 7.55 10.45 16.16
C VAL A 109 6.68 11.11 15.09
N LYS A 110 7.25 11.43 13.94
CA LYS A 110 6.49 12.05 12.84
C LYS A 110 5.61 11.03 12.12
N LEU A 111 4.39 11.44 11.74
CA LEU A 111 3.48 10.59 10.96
C LEU A 111 4.11 10.02 9.68
N LYS A 112 4.94 10.80 9.01
CA LYS A 112 5.65 10.36 7.80
C LYS A 112 6.67 9.25 8.08
N GLU A 113 7.33 9.31 9.23
CA GLU A 113 8.29 8.31 9.69
C GLU A 113 7.56 6.98 9.97
N LEU A 114 6.46 7.04 10.72
CA LEU A 114 5.61 5.87 10.96
C LEU A 114 5.06 5.27 9.65
N ALA A 115 4.64 6.11 8.71
CA ALA A 115 4.16 5.65 7.42
C ALA A 115 5.25 4.91 6.62
N LEU A 116 6.50 5.34 6.70
CA LEU A 116 7.64 4.65 6.11
C LEU A 116 7.98 3.35 6.84
N ASP A 117 7.99 3.37 8.19
CA ASP A 117 8.29 2.19 9.00
C ASP A 117 7.32 1.03 8.74
N PHE A 118 6.04 1.35 8.52
CA PHE A 118 4.97 0.38 8.28
C PHE A 118 4.63 0.17 6.80
N ASP A 119 5.32 0.86 5.88
CA ASP A 119 5.09 0.80 4.42
C ASP A 119 3.63 1.06 4.03
N VAL A 120 3.02 2.06 4.65
CA VAL A 120 1.63 2.47 4.39
C VAL A 120 1.53 3.99 4.18
N SER A 121 0.35 4.47 3.79
CA SER A 121 0.12 5.91 3.64
C SER A 121 0.03 6.62 5.01
N VAL A 122 0.33 7.92 5.03
CA VAL A 122 0.12 8.77 6.23
C VAL A 122 -1.35 8.75 6.68
N ALA A 123 -2.29 8.68 5.71
CA ALA A 123 -3.72 8.56 6.02
C ALA A 123 -4.04 7.24 6.73
N THR A 124 -3.42 6.13 6.32
CA THR A 124 -3.57 4.82 6.98
C THR A 124 -3.08 4.88 8.43
N ILE A 125 -1.89 5.43 8.67
CA ILE A 125 -1.36 5.62 10.04
C ILE A 125 -2.29 6.52 10.86
N SER A 126 -2.81 7.61 10.29
CA SER A 126 -3.75 8.50 10.99
C SER A 126 -5.03 7.78 11.41
N ASN A 127 -5.56 6.90 10.56
CA ASN A 127 -6.73 6.07 10.87
C ASN A 127 -6.41 5.04 11.95
N ASP A 128 -5.26 4.39 11.87
CA ASP A 128 -4.81 3.41 12.88
C ASP A 128 -4.63 4.08 14.25
N LEU A 129 -4.05 5.28 14.31
CA LEU A 129 -3.93 6.06 15.55
C LEU A 129 -5.30 6.43 16.14
N THR A 130 -6.27 6.72 15.29
CA THR A 130 -7.64 7.01 15.73
C THR A 130 -8.30 5.74 16.31
N ALA A 131 -8.07 4.58 15.69
CA ALA A 131 -8.55 3.31 16.21
C ALA A 131 -7.89 2.91 17.54
N LEU A 132 -6.62 3.26 17.77
CA LEU A 132 -5.91 3.00 19.01
C LEU A 132 -6.32 3.93 20.16
N ALA A 133 -6.94 5.05 19.90
CA ALA A 133 -7.32 6.01 20.93
C ALA A 133 -8.26 5.40 22.00
N THR A 134 -9.23 4.57 21.58
CA THR A 134 -10.16 3.91 22.50
C THR A 134 -9.46 2.88 23.39
N PRO A 135 -8.73 1.86 22.86
CA PRO A 135 -8.01 0.93 23.72
C PRO A 135 -6.94 1.60 24.62
N PHE A 136 -6.33 2.70 24.18
CA PHE A 136 -5.37 3.41 25.01
C PHE A 136 -6.04 4.11 26.19
N ALA A 137 -7.23 4.69 26.00
CA ALA A 137 -8.00 5.31 27.05
C ALA A 137 -8.39 4.32 28.18
N ASP A 138 -8.60 3.05 27.87
CA ASP A 138 -8.88 1.99 28.84
C ASP A 138 -7.70 1.74 29.83
N TYR A 139 -6.51 2.19 29.47
CA TYR A 139 -5.29 2.10 30.30
C TYR A 139 -4.79 3.48 30.76
N ASP A 140 -5.64 4.49 30.77
CA ASP A 140 -5.28 5.88 31.11
C ASP A 140 -4.14 6.46 30.23
N LEU A 141 -4.02 5.98 29.00
CA LEU A 141 -3.09 6.47 28.00
C LEU A 141 -3.80 7.36 26.98
N SER A 142 -3.11 8.35 26.46
CA SER A 142 -3.61 9.22 25.40
C SER A 142 -2.58 9.42 24.30
N ILE A 143 -3.07 9.52 23.07
CA ILE A 143 -2.21 9.81 21.92
C ILE A 143 -2.28 11.32 21.65
N GLU A 144 -1.17 12.00 21.87
CA GLU A 144 -1.06 13.44 21.63
C GLU A 144 -0.50 13.74 20.24
N ARG A 145 -1.16 14.64 19.53
CA ARG A 145 -0.69 15.18 18.25
C ARG A 145 -0.05 16.53 18.46
N LEU A 146 1.27 16.55 18.53
CA LEU A 146 2.04 17.78 18.75
C LEU A 146 2.30 18.49 17.43
N LYS A 147 1.84 19.76 17.35
CA LYS A 147 2.02 20.59 16.14
C LYS A 147 3.51 20.72 15.83
N SER A 148 3.93 20.30 14.61
CA SER A 148 5.31 20.29 14.11
C SER A 148 6.26 19.26 14.76
N ARG A 149 5.89 18.59 15.84
CA ARG A 149 6.76 17.61 16.53
C ARG A 149 6.40 16.16 16.27
N GLY A 150 5.14 15.85 15.98
CA GLY A 150 4.68 14.51 15.67
C GLY A 150 3.66 13.96 16.66
N ILE A 151 3.72 12.67 16.89
CA ILE A 151 2.81 11.89 17.75
C ILE A 151 3.58 11.39 18.97
N GLN A 152 2.95 11.47 20.12
CA GLN A 152 3.48 10.92 21.38
C GLN A 152 2.36 10.23 22.15
#